data_ded154413bdec9668fcee3131d069117
#
_entry.id   ded154413bdec9668fcee3131d069117
#
_cell.length_a   1.000
_cell.length_b   1.000
_cell.length_c   1.000
_cell.angle_alpha   90.00
_cell.angle_beta   90.00
_cell.angle_gamma   90.00
#
_symmetry.space_group_name_H-M   'P 1'
#
loop_
_entity.id
_entity.type
_entity.pdbx_description
1 polymer ?
#
loop_
_entity_poly.entity_id
_entity_poly.type
_entity_poly.pdbx_seq_one_letter_code
_entity_poly.pdbx_strand_id
1 'polypeptide(L)'
;YISYSIADRPGIAPGFLMGQIASFLGAGFLGGMVGGYIVGYIALFIRKHLKVPHWAEALMPMMIIPTLSSIIAGLLMYFVIGTPIVWLTEGLTNFITGLDQSSKVLYGFIIGALGCLDFGGPISKVPNLICDGLLLEGILEPEAIKVLAAMVPPLGITLSLVISKFIKKRIYTST
;
A
#
# COMPACT_ATOMS: atom_id res chain seq x y z
N TYR A 1 0.88 6.02 -7.98
CA TYR A 1 -0.57 6.22 -7.82
C TYR A 1 -0.90 7.24 -6.74
N ILE A 2 -0.33 7.14 -5.51
CA ILE A 2 -0.62 8.06 -4.40
C ILE A 2 -0.37 9.52 -4.81
N SER A 3 0.80 9.83 -5.36
CA SER A 3 1.14 11.18 -5.82
C SER A 3 0.26 11.68 -6.97
N TYR A 4 -0.18 10.78 -7.84
CA TYR A 4 -1.13 11.09 -8.90
C TYR A 4 -2.51 11.47 -8.35
N SER A 5 -3.02 10.75 -7.35
CA SER A 5 -4.31 11.09 -6.73
C SER A 5 -4.30 12.44 -6.02
N ILE A 6 -3.14 12.95 -5.62
CA ILE A 6 -2.99 14.23 -4.91
C ILE A 6 -2.74 15.39 -5.87
N ALA A 7 -1.84 15.19 -6.84
CA ALA A 7 -1.32 16.26 -7.71
C ALA A 7 -1.66 16.10 -9.19
N ASP A 8 -2.46 15.11 -9.58
CA ASP A 8 -2.76 14.75 -10.97
C ASP A 8 -1.50 14.36 -11.77
N ARG A 9 -1.52 14.63 -13.07
CA ARG A 9 -0.45 14.29 -14.02
C ARG A 9 0.95 14.74 -13.59
N PRO A 10 1.17 15.96 -13.05
CA PRO A 10 2.49 16.39 -12.59
C PRO A 10 3.06 15.52 -11.45
N GLY A 11 2.22 14.78 -10.72
CA GLY A 11 2.65 13.89 -9.65
C GLY A 11 3.20 12.53 -10.10
N ILE A 12 3.03 12.13 -11.37
CA ILE A 12 3.40 10.80 -11.85
C ILE A 12 4.90 10.57 -11.79
N ALA A 13 5.67 11.42 -12.47
CA ALA A 13 7.12 11.28 -12.54
C ALA A 13 7.81 11.41 -11.16
N PRO A 14 7.47 12.42 -10.34
CA PRO A 14 8.02 12.53 -8.99
C PRO A 14 7.66 11.32 -8.11
N GLY A 15 6.44 10.80 -8.22
CA GLY A 15 6.02 9.61 -7.47
C GLY A 15 6.79 8.35 -7.83
N PHE A 16 7.12 8.19 -9.11
CA PHE A 16 7.96 7.09 -9.59
C PHE A 16 9.40 7.20 -9.05
N LEU A 17 9.98 8.39 -9.12
CA LEU A 17 11.33 8.67 -8.57
C LEU A 17 11.39 8.43 -7.07
N MET A 18 10.35 8.80 -6.32
CA MET A 18 10.29 8.53 -4.88
C MET A 18 10.26 7.04 -4.56
N GLY A 19 9.57 6.24 -5.38
CA GLY A 19 9.60 4.77 -5.25
C GLY A 19 11.01 4.21 -5.47
N GLN A 20 11.74 4.71 -6.47
CA GLN A 20 13.12 4.32 -6.74
C GLN A 20 14.08 4.72 -5.59
N ILE A 21 13.95 5.94 -5.09
CA ILE A 21 14.75 6.43 -3.95
C ILE A 21 14.47 5.59 -2.70
N ALA A 22 13.21 5.27 -2.41
CA ALA A 22 12.82 4.42 -1.29
C ALA A 22 13.44 3.03 -1.38
N SER A 23 13.39 2.42 -2.57
CA SER A 23 14.02 1.13 -2.83
C SER A 23 15.54 1.19 -2.67
N PHE A 24 16.18 2.24 -3.17
CA PHE A 24 17.64 2.44 -3.06
C PHE A 24 18.10 2.64 -1.62
N LEU A 25 17.29 3.29 -0.80
CA LEU A 25 17.58 3.51 0.63
C LEU A 25 17.28 2.29 1.51
N GLY A 26 16.69 1.23 0.96
CA GLY A 26 16.20 0.09 1.76
C GLY A 26 14.96 0.41 2.61
N ALA A 27 14.30 1.53 2.32
CA ALA A 27 13.05 1.92 3.00
C ALA A 27 11.82 1.13 2.49
N GLY A 28 12.00 0.33 1.44
CA GLY A 28 11.07 -0.61 0.89
C GLY A 28 9.69 -0.05 0.56
N PHE A 29 8.67 -0.87 0.77
CA PHE A 29 7.28 -0.52 0.50
C PHE A 29 6.80 0.68 1.34
N LEU A 30 7.12 0.71 2.64
CA LEU A 30 6.72 1.82 3.52
C LEU A 30 7.33 3.14 3.06
N GLY A 31 8.61 3.12 2.65
CA GLY A 31 9.28 4.28 2.08
C GLY A 31 8.62 4.78 0.81
N GLY A 32 8.23 3.88 -0.09
CA GLY A 32 7.52 4.22 -1.32
C GLY A 32 6.14 4.84 -1.06
N MET A 33 5.41 4.32 -0.09
CA MET A 33 4.10 4.84 0.30
C MET A 33 4.20 6.24 0.90
N VAL A 34 5.04 6.43 1.92
CA VAL A 34 5.25 7.73 2.57
C VAL A 34 5.84 8.75 1.60
N GLY A 35 6.85 8.35 0.81
CA GLY A 35 7.44 9.18 -0.22
C GLY A 35 6.44 9.64 -1.27
N GLY A 36 5.53 8.76 -1.67
CA GLY A 36 4.43 9.08 -2.59
C GLY A 36 3.48 10.16 -2.06
N TYR A 37 3.13 10.11 -0.77
CA TYR A 37 2.35 11.16 -0.11
C TYR A 37 3.11 12.48 -0.08
N ILE A 38 4.35 12.48 0.38
CA ILE A 38 5.17 13.68 0.51
C ILE A 38 5.33 14.39 -0.83
N VAL A 39 5.73 13.65 -1.86
CA VAL A 39 5.93 14.25 -3.17
C VAL A 39 4.63 14.73 -3.80
N GLY A 40 3.51 14.04 -3.56
CA GLY A 40 2.20 14.48 -4.01
C GLY A 40 1.80 15.83 -3.42
N TYR A 41 1.96 16.00 -2.10
CA TYR A 41 1.67 17.28 -1.44
C TYR A 41 2.63 18.39 -1.84
N ILE A 42 3.93 18.11 -2.00
CA ILE A 42 4.91 19.07 -2.48
C ILE A 42 4.55 19.54 -3.90
N ALA A 43 4.23 18.61 -4.80
CA ALA A 43 3.82 18.94 -6.16
C ALA A 43 2.53 19.79 -6.18
N LEU A 44 1.55 19.46 -5.33
CA LEU A 44 0.33 20.25 -5.17
C LEU A 44 0.62 21.66 -4.61
N PHE A 45 1.50 21.76 -3.63
CA PHE A 45 1.91 23.05 -3.05
C PHE A 45 2.61 23.93 -4.08
N ILE A 46 3.55 23.38 -4.84
CA ILE A 46 4.23 24.08 -5.92
C ILE A 46 3.22 24.57 -6.96
N ARG A 47 2.30 23.70 -7.39
CA ARG A 47 1.24 24.04 -8.35
C ARG A 47 0.38 25.22 -7.91
N LYS A 48 0.06 25.30 -6.61
CA LYS A 48 -0.81 26.36 -6.06
C LYS A 48 -0.10 27.70 -5.83
N HIS A 49 1.19 27.67 -5.50
CA HIS A 49 1.91 28.88 -5.08
C HIS A 49 2.88 29.42 -6.12
N LEU A 50 3.38 28.57 -7.02
CA LEU A 50 4.31 29.01 -8.04
C LEU A 50 3.57 29.72 -9.17
N LYS A 51 3.76 31.03 -9.27
CA LYS A 51 3.30 31.85 -10.40
C LYS A 51 4.44 31.98 -11.40
N VAL A 52 4.25 31.45 -12.59
CA VAL A 52 5.22 31.55 -13.69
C VAL A 52 4.77 32.57 -14.72
N PRO A 53 5.70 33.20 -15.46
CA PRO A 53 5.37 34.09 -16.57
C PRO A 53 4.56 33.32 -17.64
N HIS A 54 3.73 34.07 -18.39
CA HIS A 54 2.81 33.51 -19.39
C HIS A 54 3.50 32.60 -20.43
N TRP A 55 4.74 32.87 -20.81
CA TRP A 55 5.51 32.06 -21.75
C TRP A 55 5.93 30.70 -21.18
N ALA A 56 6.05 30.56 -19.87
CA ALA A 56 6.44 29.33 -19.19
C ALA A 56 5.25 28.52 -18.65
N GLU A 57 4.03 29.00 -18.79
CA GLU A 57 2.81 28.38 -18.27
C GLU A 57 2.58 26.97 -18.82
N ALA A 58 2.88 26.75 -20.11
CA ALA A 58 2.79 25.45 -20.75
C ALA A 58 3.84 24.43 -20.20
N LEU A 59 5.01 24.91 -19.78
CA LEU A 59 6.08 24.07 -19.22
C LEU A 59 5.86 23.72 -17.74
N MET A 60 4.99 24.46 -17.07
CA MET A 60 4.76 24.30 -15.65
C MET A 60 4.36 22.86 -15.23
N PRO A 61 3.31 22.25 -15.82
CA PRO A 61 2.90 20.91 -15.42
C PRO A 61 3.83 19.80 -15.94
N MET A 62 4.57 20.04 -17.03
CA MET A 62 5.39 19.01 -17.68
C MET A 62 6.82 18.93 -17.14
N MET A 63 7.43 20.07 -16.81
CA MET A 63 8.84 20.13 -16.39
C MET A 63 9.03 20.76 -15.02
N ILE A 64 8.46 21.93 -14.77
CA ILE A 64 8.78 22.72 -13.59
C ILE A 64 8.30 22.02 -12.31
N ILE A 65 7.03 21.64 -12.26
CA ILE A 65 6.46 20.96 -11.09
C ILE A 65 7.12 19.61 -10.84
N PRO A 66 7.23 18.69 -11.84
CA PRO A 66 7.87 17.41 -11.61
C PRO A 66 9.32 17.52 -11.16
N THR A 67 10.10 18.40 -11.77
CA THR A 67 11.53 18.56 -11.44
C THR A 67 11.71 19.13 -10.04
N LEU A 68 11.06 20.23 -9.70
CA LEU A 68 11.18 20.84 -8.38
C LEU A 68 10.66 19.93 -7.28
N SER A 69 9.50 19.30 -7.47
CA SER A 69 8.94 18.39 -6.48
C SER A 69 9.81 17.15 -6.27
N SER A 70 10.43 16.61 -7.32
CA SER A 70 11.34 15.48 -7.23
C SER A 70 12.61 15.82 -6.46
N ILE A 71 13.21 16.99 -6.72
CA ILE A 71 14.42 17.44 -6.03
C ILE A 71 14.12 17.66 -4.54
N ILE A 72 13.09 18.44 -4.23
CA ILE A 72 12.75 18.76 -2.84
C ILE A 72 12.36 17.50 -2.06
N ALA A 73 11.45 16.69 -2.61
CA ALA A 73 11.03 15.46 -1.96
C ALA A 73 12.15 14.42 -1.85
N GLY A 74 12.99 14.32 -2.87
CA GLY A 74 14.15 13.41 -2.87
C GLY A 74 15.17 13.76 -1.81
N LEU A 75 15.53 15.04 -1.69
CA LEU A 75 16.40 15.53 -0.62
C LEU A 75 15.81 15.29 0.76
N LEU A 76 14.52 15.58 0.93
CA LEU A 76 13.82 15.40 2.19
C LEU A 76 13.74 13.91 2.57
N MET A 77 13.50 13.04 1.60
CA MET A 77 13.51 11.60 1.80
C MET A 77 14.90 11.09 2.17
N TYR A 78 15.93 11.55 1.47
CA TYR A 78 17.30 11.09 1.70
C TYR A 78 17.85 11.53 3.06
N PHE A 79 17.68 12.79 3.45
CA PHE A 79 18.31 13.35 4.65
C PHE A 79 17.48 13.22 5.92
N VAL A 80 16.15 13.24 5.81
CA VAL A 80 15.27 13.38 6.98
C VAL A 80 14.43 12.14 7.22
N ILE A 81 13.77 11.64 6.20
CA ILE A 81 12.70 10.65 6.35
C ILE A 81 13.19 9.22 6.12
N GLY A 82 14.19 9.04 5.26
CA GLY A 82 14.69 7.72 4.88
C GLY A 82 15.12 6.89 6.07
N THR A 83 15.99 7.43 6.91
CA THR A 83 16.54 6.72 8.08
C THR A 83 15.47 6.23 9.06
N PRO A 84 14.51 7.05 9.53
CA PRO A 84 13.44 6.55 10.41
C PRO A 84 12.53 5.51 9.75
N ILE A 85 12.28 5.62 8.43
CA ILE A 85 11.46 4.62 7.74
C ILE A 85 12.22 3.30 7.58
N VAL A 86 13.49 3.33 7.24
CA VAL A 86 14.33 2.11 7.18
C VAL A 86 14.31 1.41 8.53
N TRP A 87 14.55 2.14 9.61
CA TRP A 87 14.50 1.58 10.96
C TRP A 87 13.13 0.96 11.29
N LEU A 88 12.04 1.61 10.89
CA LEU A 88 10.68 1.08 11.07
C LEU A 88 10.46 -0.20 10.25
N THR A 89 10.92 -0.24 9.00
CA THR A 89 10.82 -1.40 8.10
C THR A 89 11.60 -2.58 8.65
N GLU A 90 12.85 -2.35 9.07
CA GLU A 90 13.68 -3.38 9.70
C GLU A 90 13.09 -3.87 11.02
N GLY A 91 12.57 -2.96 11.85
CA GLY A 91 11.90 -3.31 13.10
C GLY A 91 10.67 -4.18 12.88
N LEU A 92 9.84 -3.86 11.87
CA LEU A 92 8.68 -4.66 11.50
C LEU A 92 9.08 -6.04 10.96
N THR A 93 10.10 -6.08 10.11
CA THR A 93 10.65 -7.32 9.57
C THR A 93 11.17 -8.23 10.67
N ASN A 94 11.99 -7.68 11.57
CA ASN A 94 12.55 -8.42 12.71
C ASN A 94 11.46 -8.90 13.68
N PHE A 95 10.42 -8.07 13.90
CA PHE A 95 9.28 -8.47 14.72
C PHE A 95 8.55 -9.68 14.12
N ILE A 96 8.24 -9.66 12.82
CA ILE A 96 7.50 -10.74 12.15
C ILE A 96 8.35 -12.03 12.09
N THR A 97 9.62 -11.92 11.72
CA THR A 97 10.52 -13.07 11.62
C THR A 97 10.88 -13.68 12.98
N GLY A 98 10.86 -12.85 14.03
CA GLY A 98 11.12 -13.28 15.42
C GLY A 98 9.92 -13.88 16.15
N LEU A 99 8.74 -13.96 15.53
CA LEU A 99 7.55 -14.55 16.16
C LEU A 99 7.70 -16.05 16.37
N ASP A 100 7.38 -16.52 17.59
CA ASP A 100 7.26 -17.93 17.90
C ASP A 100 6.09 -18.59 17.16
N GLN A 101 6.12 -19.92 17.06
CA GLN A 101 5.09 -20.72 16.36
C GLN A 101 3.67 -20.38 16.83
N SER A 102 3.46 -20.23 18.14
CA SER A 102 2.15 -19.85 18.72
C SER A 102 1.73 -18.43 18.34
N SER A 103 2.66 -17.50 18.31
CA SER A 103 2.43 -16.12 17.92
C SER A 103 2.15 -16.00 16.43
N LYS A 104 2.77 -16.83 15.60
CA LYS A 104 2.48 -16.93 14.15
C LYS A 104 1.04 -17.37 13.88
N VAL A 105 0.50 -18.30 14.68
CA VAL A 105 -0.89 -18.75 14.58
C VAL A 105 -1.85 -17.59 14.90
N LEU A 106 -1.60 -16.85 15.98
CA LEU A 106 -2.40 -15.68 16.34
C LEU A 106 -2.34 -14.59 15.27
N TYR A 107 -1.16 -14.31 14.77
CA TYR A 107 -0.93 -13.36 13.67
C TYR A 107 -1.68 -13.77 12.40
N GLY A 108 -1.60 -15.06 12.04
CA GLY A 108 -2.34 -15.63 10.92
C GLY A 108 -3.86 -15.54 11.08
N PHE A 109 -4.36 -15.78 12.31
CA PHE A 109 -5.77 -15.61 12.63
C PHE A 109 -6.23 -14.16 12.46
N ILE A 110 -5.46 -13.18 12.92
CA ILE A 110 -5.79 -11.76 12.80
C ILE A 110 -5.83 -11.33 11.32
N ILE A 111 -4.79 -11.67 10.54
CA ILE A 111 -4.75 -11.33 9.10
C ILE A 111 -5.90 -12.01 8.36
N GLY A 112 -6.13 -13.30 8.62
CA GLY A 112 -7.20 -14.05 7.99
C GLY A 112 -8.58 -13.51 8.33
N ALA A 113 -8.84 -13.19 9.60
CA ALA A 113 -10.10 -12.60 10.04
C ALA A 113 -10.34 -11.24 9.40
N LEU A 114 -9.35 -10.34 9.42
CA LEU A 114 -9.45 -9.02 8.79
C LEU A 114 -9.64 -9.11 7.27
N GLY A 115 -8.95 -10.05 6.63
CA GLY A 115 -9.07 -10.29 5.19
C GLY A 115 -10.44 -10.80 4.75
N CYS A 116 -11.14 -11.53 5.63
CA CYS A 116 -12.45 -12.12 5.34
C CYS A 116 -13.65 -11.25 5.77
N LEU A 117 -13.45 -10.20 6.59
CA LEU A 117 -14.53 -9.45 7.24
C LEU A 117 -15.49 -8.77 6.25
N ASP A 118 -15.00 -8.21 5.17
CA ASP A 118 -15.79 -7.38 4.26
C ASP A 118 -15.72 -7.83 2.78
N PHE A 119 -15.31 -9.07 2.52
CA PHE A 119 -15.26 -9.69 1.19
C PHE A 119 -14.58 -8.85 0.10
N GLY A 120 -13.52 -8.11 0.44
CA GLY A 120 -12.78 -7.27 -0.50
C GLY A 120 -13.08 -5.78 -0.39
N GLY A 121 -13.77 -5.35 0.65
CA GLY A 121 -14.02 -3.95 0.96
C GLY A 121 -12.81 -3.20 1.52
N PRO A 122 -13.02 -2.02 2.10
CA PRO A 122 -11.92 -1.16 2.56
C PRO A 122 -11.11 -1.75 3.73
N ILE A 123 -11.74 -2.55 4.60
CA ILE A 123 -11.08 -3.14 5.77
C ILE A 123 -10.10 -4.22 5.36
N SER A 124 -10.49 -5.11 4.45
CA SER A 124 -9.62 -6.18 3.95
C SER A 124 -8.45 -5.67 3.10
N LYS A 125 -8.56 -4.47 2.51
CA LYS A 125 -7.47 -3.88 1.74
C LYS A 125 -6.26 -3.50 2.57
N VAL A 126 -6.44 -3.15 3.85
CA VAL A 126 -5.33 -2.78 4.73
C VAL A 126 -4.37 -3.95 4.98
N PRO A 127 -4.83 -5.12 5.49
CA PRO A 127 -3.94 -6.28 5.63
C PRO A 127 -3.40 -6.76 4.28
N ASN A 128 -4.16 -6.67 3.18
CA ASN A 128 -3.67 -7.05 1.86
C ASN A 128 -2.47 -6.19 1.43
N LEU A 129 -2.56 -4.87 1.56
CA LEU A 129 -1.45 -3.97 1.24
C LEU A 129 -0.21 -4.21 2.10
N ILE A 130 -0.41 -4.54 3.38
CA ILE A 130 0.70 -4.87 4.29
C ILE A 130 1.36 -6.19 3.85
N CYS A 131 0.58 -7.23 3.55
CA CYS A 131 1.09 -8.51 3.08
C CYS A 131 1.85 -8.37 1.76
N ASP A 132 1.28 -7.65 0.78
CA ASP A 132 1.93 -7.36 -0.50
C ASP A 132 3.24 -6.58 -0.29
N GLY A 133 3.25 -5.64 0.65
CA GLY A 133 4.45 -4.87 1.01
C GLY A 133 5.54 -5.76 1.62
N LEU A 134 5.18 -6.62 2.56
CA LEU A 134 6.11 -7.57 3.21
C LEU A 134 6.64 -8.61 2.22
N LEU A 135 5.83 -9.02 1.24
CA LEU A 135 6.28 -9.88 0.15
C LEU A 135 7.43 -9.25 -0.65
N LEU A 136 7.37 -7.94 -0.90
CA LEU A 136 8.44 -7.21 -1.59
C LEU A 136 9.73 -7.13 -0.75
N GLU A 137 9.63 -7.23 0.57
CA GLU A 137 10.76 -7.33 1.50
C GLU A 137 11.28 -8.78 1.68
N GLY A 138 10.69 -9.75 0.96
CA GLY A 138 11.10 -11.16 1.01
C GLY A 138 10.44 -11.97 2.12
N ILE A 139 9.45 -11.43 2.85
CA ILE A 139 8.69 -12.13 3.89
C ILE A 139 7.46 -12.76 3.26
N LEU A 140 7.50 -14.07 3.05
CA LEU A 140 6.48 -14.81 2.30
C LEU A 140 5.28 -15.25 3.15
N GLU A 141 5.47 -15.42 4.46
CA GLU A 141 4.47 -16.01 5.37
C GLU A 141 3.14 -15.24 5.41
N PRO A 142 3.12 -13.90 5.53
CA PRO A 142 1.88 -13.12 5.53
C PRO A 142 1.09 -13.23 4.22
N GLU A 143 1.79 -13.30 3.11
CA GLU A 143 1.19 -13.45 1.79
C GLU A 143 0.53 -14.83 1.63
N ALA A 144 1.19 -15.89 2.08
CA ALA A 144 0.62 -17.24 2.08
C ALA A 144 -0.66 -17.31 2.92
N ILE A 145 -0.68 -16.66 4.09
CA ILE A 145 -1.86 -16.57 4.96
C ILE A 145 -2.99 -15.82 4.25
N LYS A 146 -2.70 -14.69 3.61
CA LYS A 146 -3.68 -13.89 2.86
C LYS A 146 -4.34 -14.71 1.75
N VAL A 147 -3.54 -15.43 0.96
CA VAL A 147 -4.04 -16.27 -0.14
C VAL A 147 -4.93 -17.40 0.39
N LEU A 148 -4.52 -18.07 1.46
CA LEU A 148 -5.33 -19.11 2.10
C LEU A 148 -6.64 -18.55 2.66
N ALA A 149 -6.58 -17.40 3.33
CA ALA A 149 -7.76 -16.72 3.87
C ALA A 149 -8.77 -16.34 2.77
N ALA A 150 -8.29 -15.92 1.59
CA ALA A 150 -9.16 -15.57 0.47
C ALA A 150 -9.97 -16.77 -0.09
N MET A 151 -9.53 -18.01 0.16
CA MET A 151 -10.26 -19.21 -0.23
C MET A 151 -11.40 -19.58 0.73
N VAL A 152 -11.35 -19.10 1.98
CA VAL A 152 -12.35 -19.46 3.01
C VAL A 152 -13.77 -19.01 2.67
N PRO A 153 -14.03 -17.76 2.25
CA PRO A 153 -15.37 -17.29 1.93
C PRO A 153 -16.07 -18.09 0.81
N PRO A 154 -15.43 -18.33 -0.36
CA PRO A 154 -16.05 -19.15 -1.40
C PRO A 154 -16.37 -20.59 -0.95
N LEU A 155 -15.45 -21.20 -0.18
CA LEU A 155 -15.69 -22.53 0.38
C LEU A 155 -16.83 -22.54 1.38
N GLY A 156 -16.95 -21.52 2.23
CA GLY A 156 -18.04 -21.35 3.18
C GLY A 156 -19.39 -21.23 2.48
N ILE A 157 -19.47 -20.43 1.41
CA ILE A 157 -20.69 -20.29 0.62
C ILE A 157 -21.06 -21.60 -0.06
N THR A 158 -20.11 -22.28 -0.66
CA THR A 158 -20.33 -23.58 -1.33
C THR A 158 -20.84 -24.63 -0.34
N LEU A 159 -20.21 -24.71 0.83
CA LEU A 159 -20.62 -25.62 1.89
C LEU A 159 -22.04 -25.31 2.38
N SER A 160 -22.36 -24.02 2.58
CA SER A 160 -23.70 -23.56 2.96
C SER A 160 -24.75 -23.98 1.94
N LEU A 161 -24.47 -23.87 0.63
CA LEU A 161 -25.37 -24.30 -0.44
C LEU A 161 -25.58 -25.82 -0.44
N VAL A 162 -24.54 -26.59 -0.22
CA VAL A 162 -24.62 -28.05 -0.12
C VAL A 162 -25.49 -28.45 1.08
N ILE A 163 -25.22 -27.89 2.25
CA ILE A 163 -25.99 -28.17 3.48
C ILE A 163 -27.46 -27.74 3.30
N SER A 164 -27.73 -26.60 2.69
CA SER A 164 -29.08 -26.13 2.37
C SER A 164 -29.88 -27.13 1.52
N LYS A 165 -29.19 -27.77 0.56
CA LYS A 165 -29.78 -28.79 -0.29
C LYS A 165 -30.17 -30.05 0.52
N PHE A 166 -29.33 -30.45 1.47
CA PHE A 166 -29.62 -31.62 2.34
C PHE A 166 -30.76 -31.34 3.33
N ILE A 167 -30.78 -30.13 3.92
CA ILE A 167 -31.81 -29.75 4.91
C ILE A 167 -33.15 -29.37 4.24
N LYS A 168 -33.23 -29.32 2.89
CA LYS A 168 -34.42 -28.88 2.11
C LYS A 168 -34.93 -27.48 2.49
N LYS A 169 -34.08 -26.64 3.11
CA LYS A 169 -34.40 -25.28 3.50
C LYS A 169 -33.69 -24.31 2.55
N ARG A 170 -34.44 -23.51 1.81
CA ARG A 170 -33.84 -22.48 0.95
C ARG A 170 -33.23 -21.37 1.84
N ILE A 171 -31.91 -21.22 1.83
CA ILE A 171 -31.21 -20.18 2.54
C ILE A 171 -31.18 -18.89 1.70
N TYR A 172 -31.25 -19.03 0.36
CA TYR A 172 -31.30 -17.90 -0.56
C TYR A 172 -32.62 -17.94 -1.33
N THR A 173 -33.39 -16.86 -1.25
CA THR A 173 -34.56 -16.61 -2.13
C THR A 173 -34.01 -16.01 -3.43
N SER A 174 -34.29 -16.69 -4.56
CA SER A 174 -34.16 -16.03 -5.86
C SER A 174 -35.24 -14.95 -5.94
N THR A 175 -34.86 -13.67 -5.89
CA THR A 175 -35.70 -12.59 -6.40
C THR A 175 -35.67 -12.61 -7.91
#